data_e011d39ac74e90f548bb91a4581cb8d2
#
_entry.id   e011d39ac74e90f548bb91a4581cb8d2
#
_cell.length_a   1.000
_cell.length_b   1.000
_cell.length_c   1.000
_cell.angle_alpha   90.00
_cell.angle_beta   90.00
_cell.angle_gamma   90.00
#
_symmetry.space_group_name_H-M   'P 1'
#
loop_
_entity.id
_entity.type
_entity.pdbx_description
1 polymer ?
#
loop_
_entity_poly.entity_id
_entity_poly.type
_entity_poly.pdbx_seq_one_letter_code
_entity_poly.pdbx_strand_id
1 'polypeptide(L)'
;MSGGPYGRGKAPERACMKMIDWPVEDRRLWQEAITPADPFAESGGSRASYSPRSNQKAVKGYGRFLTDLRYHEPEALLEPPSHRITAERVRAYILRLEAIGNSTQTRLARLQELAEMAKVFDPTKDWGFINKIASRIRAKNMPARDKSNVRLSDELFELGLELMGQAQFYHGFEAAILYRDGLIIAFLALVPIRRRNLADFKLGRNLIDLSQNLLVVFTESETKTHTALEIEWPECLIEPLEEYLLTYRPILEARCGRWHKPADDALWLSKDGSPMTQMAIYDRIRLRTKVKFGVALNPHLFRDAAATTMAIIDPAHVRLAAPLLGHRSFSTTEKHYQQAKTHEAHQAYIEAIFGKGDKE
;
A
#
# COMPACT_ATOMS: atom_id res chain seq x y z
N MET A 1 -6.94 -18.56 -35.09
CA MET A 1 -7.60 -17.56 -34.22
C MET A 1 -6.48 -16.58 -33.78
N SER A 2 -6.46 -15.42 -34.40
CA SER A 2 -5.45 -14.38 -34.18
C SER A 2 -5.68 -13.75 -32.79
N GLY A 3 -4.73 -13.92 -31.89
CA GLY A 3 -4.72 -13.20 -30.64
C GLY A 3 -4.62 -11.70 -30.93
N GLY A 4 -5.62 -10.94 -30.50
CA GLY A 4 -5.60 -9.49 -30.61
C GLY A 4 -4.40 -8.89 -29.83
N PRO A 5 -4.09 -7.61 -30.02
CA PRO A 5 -2.87 -6.94 -29.51
C PRO A 5 -2.74 -6.88 -27.96
N TYR A 6 -3.64 -7.52 -27.23
CA TYR A 6 -3.76 -7.37 -25.77
C TYR A 6 -3.45 -8.62 -24.93
N GLY A 7 -2.87 -9.67 -25.51
CA GLY A 7 -2.56 -10.91 -24.79
C GLY A 7 -3.81 -11.69 -24.35
N ARG A 8 -3.68 -13.01 -24.23
CA ARG A 8 -4.79 -13.90 -23.88
C ARG A 8 -5.47 -13.46 -22.58
N GLY A 9 -6.76 -13.12 -22.66
CA GLY A 9 -7.67 -13.07 -21.51
C GLY A 9 -7.94 -11.71 -20.87
N LYS A 10 -7.51 -10.58 -21.43
CA LYS A 10 -7.92 -9.26 -20.90
C LYS A 10 -8.93 -8.63 -21.84
N ALA A 11 -10.11 -8.27 -21.30
CA ALA A 11 -11.07 -7.45 -22.01
C ALA A 11 -10.39 -6.15 -22.51
N PRO A 12 -10.68 -5.70 -23.74
CA PRO A 12 -10.07 -4.49 -24.32
C PRO A 12 -10.14 -3.29 -23.40
N GLU A 13 -11.25 -3.10 -22.70
CA GLU A 13 -11.51 -2.00 -21.78
C GLU A 13 -10.58 -2.02 -20.54
N ARG A 14 -9.95 -3.16 -20.26
CA ARG A 14 -8.94 -3.31 -19.19
C ARG A 14 -7.52 -3.08 -19.67
N ALA A 15 -7.31 -2.90 -20.96
CA ALA A 15 -6.01 -2.61 -21.52
C ALA A 15 -5.57 -1.18 -21.15
N CYS A 16 -4.29 -0.91 -21.33
CA CYS A 16 -3.69 0.39 -21.08
C CYS A 16 -2.75 0.70 -22.25
N MET A 17 -3.08 1.71 -23.03
CA MET A 17 -2.24 2.18 -24.11
C MET A 17 -0.88 2.60 -23.54
N LYS A 18 0.19 2.02 -24.07
CA LYS A 18 1.54 2.38 -23.64
C LYS A 18 1.88 3.79 -24.12
N MET A 19 2.70 4.50 -23.35
CA MET A 19 3.08 5.87 -23.67
C MET A 19 3.69 6.01 -25.09
N ILE A 20 4.40 5.00 -25.56
CA ILE A 20 4.96 4.99 -26.92
C ILE A 20 3.89 5.03 -28.01
N ASP A 21 2.68 4.53 -27.71
CA ASP A 21 1.56 4.45 -28.63
C ASP A 21 0.59 5.65 -28.52
N TRP A 22 0.89 6.62 -27.63
CA TRP A 22 0.07 7.82 -27.47
C TRP A 22 0.18 8.71 -28.70
N PRO A 23 -0.81 9.57 -28.97
CA PRO A 23 -0.68 10.64 -29.96
C PRO A 23 0.59 11.47 -29.72
N VAL A 24 1.18 11.96 -30.79
CA VAL A 24 2.49 12.64 -30.75
C VAL A 24 2.50 13.83 -29.79
N GLU A 25 1.44 14.64 -29.85
CA GLU A 25 1.33 15.84 -29.01
C GLU A 25 1.21 15.51 -27.52
N ASP A 26 0.49 14.44 -27.16
CA ASP A 26 0.35 13.98 -25.78
C ASP A 26 1.71 13.58 -25.20
N ARG A 27 2.52 12.88 -26.01
CA ARG A 27 3.89 12.50 -25.61
C ARG A 27 4.79 13.70 -25.42
N ARG A 28 4.71 14.65 -26.33
CA ARG A 28 5.50 15.89 -26.27
C ARG A 28 5.21 16.66 -25.00
N LEU A 29 3.94 16.97 -24.74
CA LEU A 29 3.50 17.70 -23.54
C LEU A 29 3.84 16.97 -22.25
N TRP A 30 3.70 15.62 -22.24
CA TRP A 30 4.10 14.82 -21.09
C TRP A 30 5.60 14.88 -20.84
N GLN A 31 6.41 14.77 -21.90
CA GLN A 31 7.87 14.84 -21.78
C GLN A 31 8.32 16.19 -21.22
N GLU A 32 7.75 17.27 -21.71
CA GLU A 32 7.99 18.63 -21.18
C GLU A 32 7.60 18.74 -19.71
N ALA A 33 6.45 18.17 -19.33
CA ALA A 33 5.98 18.23 -17.95
C ALA A 33 6.89 17.49 -16.94
N ILE A 34 7.58 16.42 -17.36
CA ILE A 34 8.48 15.66 -16.47
C ILE A 34 9.95 16.10 -16.56
N THR A 35 10.30 16.98 -17.50
CA THR A 35 11.68 17.43 -17.66
C THR A 35 12.09 18.31 -16.48
N PRO A 36 13.21 17.99 -15.79
CA PRO A 36 13.74 18.82 -14.72
C PRO A 36 14.04 20.25 -15.20
N ALA A 37 14.06 21.21 -14.28
CA ALA A 37 14.53 22.54 -14.58
C ALA A 37 15.98 22.52 -15.07
N ASP A 38 16.30 23.33 -16.06
CA ASP A 38 17.68 23.73 -16.31
C ASP A 38 18.17 24.46 -15.04
N PRO A 39 19.43 24.27 -14.59
CA PRO A 39 19.97 25.01 -13.45
C PRO A 39 19.85 26.53 -13.54
N PHE A 40 19.67 27.07 -14.75
CA PHE A 40 19.51 28.51 -15.02
C PHE A 40 18.05 28.91 -15.29
N ALA A 41 17.09 27.95 -15.27
CA ALA A 41 15.69 28.25 -15.48
C ALA A 41 14.96 28.42 -14.14
N GLU A 42 13.98 29.33 -14.09
CA GLU A 42 13.19 29.59 -12.87
C GLU A 42 12.36 28.37 -12.41
N SER A 43 11.96 27.50 -13.35
CA SER A 43 11.16 26.32 -13.05
C SER A 43 11.33 25.23 -14.10
N GLY A 44 11.22 23.97 -13.66
CA GLY A 44 11.09 22.81 -14.55
C GLY A 44 9.65 22.54 -14.95
N GLY A 45 9.45 21.43 -15.65
CA GLY A 45 8.12 20.95 -16.01
C GLY A 45 7.24 20.73 -14.79
N SER A 46 5.94 20.87 -14.95
CA SER A 46 4.94 20.85 -13.87
C SER A 46 4.92 19.55 -13.03
N ARG A 47 5.53 18.49 -13.51
CA ARG A 47 5.65 17.19 -12.84
C ARG A 47 7.09 16.75 -12.59
N ALA A 48 8.05 17.59 -12.80
CA ALA A 48 9.48 17.29 -12.61
C ALA A 48 9.81 16.87 -11.16
N SER A 49 9.15 17.49 -10.17
CA SER A 49 9.33 17.21 -8.75
C SER A 49 8.57 15.98 -8.23
N TYR A 50 7.70 15.37 -9.06
CA TYR A 50 6.91 14.22 -8.64
C TYR A 50 7.73 12.93 -8.65
N SER A 51 7.43 12.02 -7.71
CA SER A 51 8.10 10.73 -7.67
C SER A 51 7.86 9.94 -8.97
N PRO A 52 8.84 9.12 -9.42
CA PRO A 52 8.68 8.26 -10.62
C PRO A 52 7.41 7.42 -10.57
N ARG A 53 7.04 6.94 -9.38
CA ARG A 53 5.82 6.13 -9.18
C ARG A 53 4.55 6.95 -9.37
N SER A 54 4.52 8.21 -8.93
CA SER A 54 3.38 9.11 -9.15
C SER A 54 3.22 9.41 -10.63
N ASN A 55 4.31 9.68 -11.34
CA ASN A 55 4.31 9.89 -12.78
C ASN A 55 3.85 8.63 -13.53
N GLN A 56 4.35 7.45 -13.16
CA GLN A 56 3.90 6.18 -13.74
C GLN A 56 2.40 5.92 -13.52
N LYS A 57 1.87 6.31 -12.36
CA LYS A 57 0.44 6.19 -12.07
C LYS A 57 -0.39 7.07 -13.01
N ALA A 58 0.00 8.33 -13.21
CA ALA A 58 -0.67 9.25 -14.14
C ALA A 58 -0.62 8.72 -15.58
N VAL A 59 0.55 8.28 -16.05
CA VAL A 59 0.74 7.65 -17.37
C VAL A 59 -0.21 6.46 -17.57
N LYS A 60 -0.28 5.53 -16.60
CA LYS A 60 -1.17 4.38 -16.68
C LYS A 60 -2.65 4.78 -16.65
N GLY A 61 -3.02 5.78 -15.87
CA GLY A 61 -4.40 6.29 -15.80
C GLY A 61 -4.84 6.87 -17.13
N TYR A 62 -4.02 7.74 -17.68
CA TYR A 62 -4.30 8.36 -18.98
C TYR A 62 -4.28 7.34 -20.12
N GLY A 63 -3.32 6.43 -20.16
CA GLY A 63 -3.27 5.37 -21.16
C GLY A 63 -4.53 4.48 -21.16
N ARG A 64 -5.21 4.30 -20.02
CA ARG A 64 -6.51 3.61 -19.97
C ARG A 64 -7.63 4.45 -20.58
N PHE A 65 -7.64 5.75 -20.32
CA PHE A 65 -8.59 6.66 -20.96
C PHE A 65 -8.42 6.69 -22.48
N LEU A 66 -7.18 6.77 -22.98
CA LEU A 66 -6.89 6.68 -24.41
C LEU A 66 -7.30 5.33 -25.01
N THR A 67 -7.16 4.23 -24.26
CA THR A 67 -7.64 2.92 -24.71
C THR A 67 -9.16 2.92 -24.85
N ASP A 68 -9.87 3.49 -23.89
CA ASP A 68 -11.32 3.60 -23.94
C ASP A 68 -11.79 4.41 -25.16
N LEU A 69 -11.17 5.56 -25.41
CA LEU A 69 -11.46 6.37 -26.61
C LEU A 69 -11.15 5.60 -27.90
N ARG A 70 -10.01 4.90 -27.97
CA ARG A 70 -9.63 4.12 -29.14
C ARG A 70 -10.70 3.10 -29.55
N TYR A 71 -11.41 2.54 -28.57
CA TYR A 71 -12.48 1.55 -28.83
C TYR A 71 -13.83 2.16 -29.13
N HIS A 72 -14.15 3.31 -28.56
CA HIS A 72 -15.50 3.85 -28.60
C HIS A 72 -15.63 5.11 -29.47
N GLU A 73 -14.55 5.88 -29.57
CA GLU A 73 -14.49 7.16 -30.31
C GLU A 73 -13.08 7.35 -30.89
N PRO A 74 -12.61 6.48 -31.80
CA PRO A 74 -11.22 6.51 -32.29
C PRO A 74 -10.81 7.85 -32.91
N GLU A 75 -11.72 8.59 -33.52
CA GLU A 75 -11.51 9.93 -34.08
C GLU A 75 -11.12 10.95 -33.00
N ALA A 76 -11.54 10.76 -31.75
CA ALA A 76 -11.13 11.63 -30.65
C ALA A 76 -9.61 11.62 -30.41
N LEU A 77 -8.90 10.58 -30.83
CA LEU A 77 -7.45 10.53 -30.74
C LEU A 77 -6.74 11.52 -31.67
N LEU A 78 -7.43 12.04 -32.68
CA LEU A 78 -6.92 13.06 -33.60
C LEU A 78 -7.07 14.48 -33.02
N GLU A 79 -7.90 14.65 -32.00
CA GLU A 79 -8.09 15.94 -31.34
C GLU A 79 -6.89 16.28 -30.44
N PRO A 80 -6.64 17.59 -30.17
CA PRO A 80 -5.70 17.99 -29.12
C PRO A 80 -6.04 17.37 -27.76
N PRO A 81 -5.06 17.03 -26.90
CA PRO A 81 -5.33 16.29 -25.67
C PRO A 81 -6.29 17.02 -24.72
N SER A 82 -6.24 18.35 -24.62
CA SER A 82 -7.16 19.14 -23.78
C SER A 82 -8.58 19.22 -24.32
N HIS A 83 -8.80 19.05 -25.64
CA HIS A 83 -10.12 19.03 -26.27
C HIS A 83 -10.79 17.65 -26.13
N ARG A 84 -10.00 16.62 -26.12
CA ARG A 84 -10.41 15.22 -25.96
C ARG A 84 -11.06 14.93 -24.61
N ILE A 85 -10.68 15.69 -23.57
CA ILE A 85 -11.19 15.50 -22.22
C ILE A 85 -12.42 16.37 -22.00
N THR A 86 -13.61 15.84 -22.35
CA THR A 86 -14.91 16.51 -22.17
C THR A 86 -15.73 15.85 -21.04
N ALA A 87 -16.71 16.57 -20.53
CA ALA A 87 -17.59 16.04 -19.47
C ALA A 87 -18.36 14.80 -19.91
N GLU A 88 -18.80 14.76 -21.17
CA GLU A 88 -19.53 13.64 -21.79
C GLU A 88 -18.64 12.41 -21.88
N ARG A 89 -17.43 12.54 -22.42
CA ARG A 89 -16.46 11.45 -22.57
C ARG A 89 -16.00 10.90 -21.22
N VAL A 90 -15.73 11.78 -20.26
CA VAL A 90 -15.36 11.38 -18.89
C VAL A 90 -16.51 10.61 -18.22
N ARG A 91 -17.75 11.10 -18.38
CA ARG A 91 -18.94 10.39 -17.87
C ARG A 91 -19.10 9.00 -18.50
N ALA A 92 -19.00 8.92 -19.83
CA ALA A 92 -19.10 7.67 -20.56
C ALA A 92 -18.03 6.67 -20.13
N TYR A 93 -16.77 7.11 -20.01
CA TYR A 93 -15.65 6.33 -19.52
C TYR A 93 -15.93 5.74 -18.12
N ILE A 94 -16.40 6.56 -17.19
CA ILE A 94 -16.69 6.10 -15.82
C ILE A 94 -17.84 5.10 -15.78
N LEU A 95 -18.88 5.29 -16.58
CA LEU A 95 -19.99 4.32 -16.69
C LEU A 95 -19.52 2.97 -17.27
N ARG A 96 -18.65 2.99 -18.27
CA ARG A 96 -18.03 1.76 -18.79
C ARG A 96 -17.16 1.05 -17.76
N LEU A 97 -16.37 1.80 -16.99
CA LEU A 97 -15.61 1.22 -15.88
C LEU A 97 -16.52 0.58 -14.82
N GLU A 98 -17.69 1.16 -14.57
CA GLU A 98 -18.70 0.57 -13.68
C GLU A 98 -19.27 -0.72 -14.25
N ALA A 99 -19.66 -0.72 -15.52
CA ALA A 99 -20.23 -1.87 -16.20
C ALA A 99 -19.30 -3.10 -16.21
N ILE A 100 -17.96 -2.89 -16.29
CA ILE A 100 -16.97 -3.98 -16.20
C ILE A 100 -16.58 -4.33 -14.76
N GLY A 101 -17.32 -3.85 -13.76
CA GLY A 101 -17.19 -4.23 -12.34
C GLY A 101 -16.05 -3.54 -11.60
N ASN A 102 -15.54 -2.39 -12.05
CA ASN A 102 -14.55 -1.65 -11.27
C ASN A 102 -15.19 -1.03 -10.02
N SER A 103 -14.50 -1.19 -8.89
CA SER A 103 -14.93 -0.61 -7.62
C SER A 103 -15.01 0.92 -7.68
N THR A 104 -15.86 1.49 -6.84
CA THR A 104 -15.97 2.96 -6.67
C THR A 104 -14.60 3.60 -6.44
N GLN A 105 -13.77 3.01 -5.60
CA GLN A 105 -12.43 3.53 -5.32
C GLN A 105 -11.53 3.52 -6.57
N THR A 106 -11.63 2.48 -7.41
CA THR A 106 -10.90 2.43 -8.69
C THR A 106 -11.37 3.53 -9.62
N ARG A 107 -12.68 3.74 -9.75
CA ARG A 107 -13.25 4.81 -10.60
C ARG A 107 -12.82 6.20 -10.14
N LEU A 108 -12.83 6.45 -8.82
CA LEU A 108 -12.32 7.71 -8.24
C LEU A 108 -10.83 7.91 -8.52
N ALA A 109 -10.01 6.85 -8.43
CA ALA A 109 -8.60 6.92 -8.77
C ALA A 109 -8.38 7.26 -10.26
N ARG A 110 -9.19 6.69 -11.18
CA ARG A 110 -9.12 7.01 -12.62
C ARG A 110 -9.47 8.47 -12.89
N LEU A 111 -10.49 9.02 -12.21
CA LEU A 111 -10.83 10.45 -12.32
C LEU A 111 -9.70 11.34 -11.82
N GLN A 112 -9.08 11.00 -10.70
CA GLN A 112 -7.95 11.76 -10.18
C GLN A 112 -6.77 11.76 -11.15
N GLU A 113 -6.40 10.59 -11.67
CA GLU A 113 -5.32 10.44 -12.66
C GLU A 113 -5.59 11.25 -13.93
N LEU A 114 -6.84 11.24 -14.40
CA LEU A 114 -7.25 12.02 -15.56
C LEU A 114 -7.21 13.53 -15.28
N ALA A 115 -7.66 13.97 -14.10
CA ALA A 115 -7.58 15.38 -13.71
C ALA A 115 -6.14 15.89 -13.60
N GLU A 116 -5.23 15.05 -13.10
CA GLU A 116 -3.80 15.37 -13.06
C GLU A 116 -3.22 15.52 -14.48
N MET A 117 -3.58 14.64 -15.41
CA MET A 117 -3.13 14.73 -16.80
C MET A 117 -3.77 15.90 -17.56
N ALA A 118 -5.05 16.18 -17.33
CA ALA A 118 -5.73 17.32 -17.92
C ALA A 118 -5.03 18.64 -17.61
N LYS A 119 -4.57 18.83 -16.36
CA LYS A 119 -3.78 20.00 -15.95
C LYS A 119 -2.41 20.08 -16.60
N VAL A 120 -1.82 18.92 -16.94
CA VAL A 120 -0.56 18.88 -17.71
C VAL A 120 -0.77 19.39 -19.13
N PHE A 121 -1.87 18.98 -19.76
CA PHE A 121 -2.15 19.32 -21.17
C PHE A 121 -2.63 20.77 -21.36
N ASP A 122 -3.36 21.28 -20.38
CA ASP A 122 -3.80 22.68 -20.39
C ASP A 122 -4.01 23.16 -18.94
N PRO A 123 -3.00 23.83 -18.36
CA PRO A 123 -3.09 24.35 -17.00
C PRO A 123 -4.03 25.56 -16.86
N THR A 124 -4.42 26.19 -17.97
CA THR A 124 -5.27 27.39 -17.97
C THR A 124 -6.76 27.05 -17.96
N LYS A 125 -7.13 25.86 -18.39
CA LYS A 125 -8.52 25.41 -18.49
C LYS A 125 -9.06 24.94 -17.12
N ASP A 126 -10.33 25.28 -16.83
CA ASP A 126 -11.00 24.76 -15.63
C ASP A 126 -11.37 23.29 -15.80
N TRP A 127 -10.73 22.45 -15.01
CA TRP A 127 -10.98 21.00 -14.93
C TRP A 127 -11.85 20.61 -13.74
N GLY A 128 -12.50 21.59 -13.09
CA GLY A 128 -13.31 21.39 -11.89
C GLY A 128 -14.49 20.42 -12.08
N PHE A 129 -14.97 20.26 -13.31
CA PHE A 129 -16.04 19.31 -13.62
C PHE A 129 -15.66 17.86 -13.29
N ILE A 130 -14.38 17.46 -13.45
CA ILE A 130 -13.89 16.13 -13.12
C ILE A 130 -14.02 15.90 -11.60
N ASN A 131 -13.65 16.87 -10.80
CA ASN A 131 -13.80 16.83 -9.34
C ASN A 131 -15.26 16.78 -8.91
N LYS A 132 -16.15 17.52 -9.61
CA LYS A 132 -17.60 17.46 -9.36
C LYS A 132 -18.17 16.07 -9.61
N ILE A 133 -17.75 15.39 -10.71
CA ILE A 133 -18.11 14.00 -11.00
C ILE A 133 -17.62 13.07 -9.87
N ALA A 134 -16.34 13.21 -9.47
CA ALA A 134 -15.75 12.40 -8.40
C ALA A 134 -16.50 12.57 -7.06
N SER A 135 -16.86 13.80 -6.70
CA SER A 135 -17.61 14.10 -5.48
C SER A 135 -19.00 13.46 -5.47
N ARG A 136 -19.71 13.51 -6.62
CA ARG A 136 -21.04 12.86 -6.75
C ARG A 136 -20.96 11.34 -6.64
N ILE A 137 -19.93 10.72 -7.22
CA ILE A 137 -19.70 9.27 -7.11
C ILE A 137 -19.40 8.90 -5.68
N ARG A 138 -18.56 9.68 -4.99
CA ARG A 138 -18.21 9.45 -3.58
C ARG A 138 -19.44 9.54 -2.68
N ALA A 139 -20.30 10.53 -2.87
CA ALA A 139 -21.49 10.72 -2.07
C ALA A 139 -22.49 9.57 -2.20
N LYS A 140 -22.61 8.97 -3.40
CA LYS A 140 -23.58 7.88 -3.67
C LYS A 140 -23.09 6.48 -3.31
N ASN A 141 -21.79 6.20 -3.38
CA ASN A 141 -21.27 4.85 -3.53
C ASN A 141 -20.01 4.55 -2.68
N MET A 142 -19.79 5.23 -1.57
CA MET A 142 -18.72 4.81 -0.65
C MET A 142 -19.25 3.73 0.29
N PRO A 143 -18.96 2.46 0.05
CA PRO A 143 -19.21 1.44 1.06
C PRO A 143 -18.42 1.80 2.31
N ALA A 144 -19.04 1.69 3.46
CA ALA A 144 -18.32 1.74 4.73
C ALA A 144 -17.18 0.71 4.65
N ARG A 145 -15.97 1.11 5.05
CA ARG A 145 -14.84 0.19 5.11
C ARG A 145 -15.22 -0.91 6.09
N ASP A 146 -15.32 -2.13 5.60
CA ASP A 146 -15.54 -3.28 6.48
C ASP A 146 -14.33 -3.43 7.40
N LYS A 147 -14.55 -3.18 8.68
CA LYS A 147 -13.56 -3.30 9.75
C LYS A 147 -13.82 -4.52 10.65
N SER A 148 -14.81 -5.33 10.34
CA SER A 148 -15.13 -6.55 11.08
C SER A 148 -13.97 -7.53 11.19
N ASN A 149 -13.01 -7.42 10.28
CA ASN A 149 -11.84 -8.29 10.20
C ASN A 149 -10.56 -7.68 10.80
N VAL A 150 -10.64 -6.54 11.50
CA VAL A 150 -9.48 -5.99 12.21
C VAL A 150 -9.21 -6.89 13.43
N ARG A 151 -8.00 -7.42 13.49
CA ARG A 151 -7.48 -8.15 14.65
C ARG A 151 -6.68 -7.20 15.52
N LEU A 152 -6.60 -7.46 16.82
CA LEU A 152 -5.77 -6.67 17.71
C LEU A 152 -4.29 -7.01 17.51
N SER A 153 -3.41 -6.13 17.96
CA SER A 153 -1.96 -6.32 17.78
C SER A 153 -1.41 -7.52 18.55
N ASP A 154 -1.97 -7.84 19.71
CA ASP A 154 -1.63 -9.01 20.50
C ASP A 154 -1.94 -10.32 19.78
N GLU A 155 -3.15 -10.47 19.22
CA GLU A 155 -3.53 -11.63 18.41
C GLU A 155 -2.57 -11.86 17.22
N LEU A 156 -2.13 -10.77 16.59
CA LEU A 156 -1.19 -10.81 15.47
C LEU A 156 0.22 -11.14 15.93
N PHE A 157 0.63 -10.64 17.09
CA PHE A 157 1.92 -10.95 17.70
C PHE A 157 2.00 -12.42 18.09
N GLU A 158 0.98 -12.95 18.76
CA GLU A 158 0.86 -14.36 19.11
C GLU A 158 0.92 -15.26 17.88
N LEU A 159 0.23 -14.91 16.79
CA LEU A 159 0.37 -15.65 15.53
C LEU A 159 1.83 -15.70 15.06
N GLY A 160 2.56 -14.60 15.18
CA GLY A 160 3.98 -14.56 14.83
C GLY A 160 4.82 -15.54 15.67
N LEU A 161 4.61 -15.53 16.99
CA LEU A 161 5.30 -16.45 17.92
C LEU A 161 4.93 -17.91 17.65
N GLU A 162 3.65 -18.22 17.43
CA GLU A 162 3.21 -19.57 17.08
C GLU A 162 3.90 -20.11 15.82
N LEU A 163 4.01 -19.28 14.78
CA LEU A 163 4.65 -19.68 13.52
C LEU A 163 6.15 -19.95 13.71
N MET A 164 6.84 -19.11 14.50
CA MET A 164 8.26 -19.34 14.85
C MET A 164 8.42 -20.63 15.66
N GLY A 165 7.59 -20.85 16.68
CA GLY A 165 7.60 -22.09 17.47
C GLY A 165 7.28 -23.34 16.64
N GLN A 166 6.38 -23.24 15.67
CA GLN A 166 6.06 -24.35 14.77
C GLN A 166 7.22 -24.70 13.82
N ALA A 167 8.12 -23.77 13.52
CA ALA A 167 9.22 -24.00 12.59
C ALA A 167 10.13 -25.15 13.03
N GLN A 168 10.24 -25.43 14.33
CA GLN A 168 11.02 -26.56 14.87
C GLN A 168 10.53 -27.94 14.40
N PHE A 169 9.27 -28.06 13.99
CA PHE A 169 8.68 -29.32 13.49
C PHE A 169 8.88 -29.52 11.99
N TYR A 170 9.53 -28.57 11.32
CA TYR A 170 9.83 -28.61 9.89
C TYR A 170 11.34 -28.64 9.66
N HIS A 171 11.77 -28.91 8.44
CA HIS A 171 13.18 -28.97 8.10
C HIS A 171 13.55 -28.11 6.90
N GLY A 172 14.80 -27.68 6.84
CA GLY A 172 15.36 -26.96 5.72
C GLY A 172 14.61 -25.66 5.39
N PHE A 173 14.32 -25.44 4.13
CA PHE A 173 13.72 -24.19 3.67
C PHE A 173 12.27 -24.00 4.14
N GLU A 174 11.53 -25.05 4.45
CA GLU A 174 10.15 -24.94 4.94
C GLU A 174 10.13 -24.37 6.34
N ALA A 175 11.02 -24.85 7.23
CA ALA A 175 11.26 -24.26 8.54
C ALA A 175 11.66 -22.79 8.44
N ALA A 176 12.63 -22.50 7.58
CA ALA A 176 13.13 -21.14 7.39
C ALA A 176 12.07 -20.15 6.88
N ILE A 177 11.19 -20.59 5.96
CA ILE A 177 10.05 -19.79 5.49
C ILE A 177 9.06 -19.56 6.62
N LEU A 178 8.76 -20.59 7.41
CA LEU A 178 7.76 -20.51 8.48
C LEU A 178 8.24 -19.54 9.57
N TYR A 179 9.49 -19.71 10.01
CA TYR A 179 10.12 -18.85 11.01
C TYR A 179 10.17 -17.39 10.56
N ARG A 180 10.68 -17.14 9.34
CA ARG A 180 10.71 -15.79 8.74
C ARG A 180 9.32 -15.15 8.69
N ASP A 181 8.31 -15.88 8.24
CA ASP A 181 6.94 -15.37 8.15
C ASP A 181 6.40 -15.00 9.54
N GLY A 182 6.71 -15.83 10.55
CA GLY A 182 6.38 -15.57 11.95
C GLY A 182 7.04 -14.28 12.46
N LEU A 183 8.36 -14.14 12.25
CA LEU A 183 9.11 -12.96 12.68
C LEU A 183 8.60 -11.68 11.97
N ILE A 184 8.29 -11.74 10.67
CA ILE A 184 7.70 -10.62 9.93
C ILE A 184 6.36 -10.21 10.55
N ILE A 185 5.50 -11.16 10.91
CA ILE A 185 4.18 -10.89 11.46
C ILE A 185 4.31 -10.32 12.88
N ALA A 186 5.13 -10.93 13.75
CA ALA A 186 5.39 -10.44 15.10
C ALA A 186 5.97 -9.02 15.09
N PHE A 187 6.97 -8.77 14.23
CA PHE A 187 7.55 -7.45 14.06
C PHE A 187 6.51 -6.40 13.61
N LEU A 188 5.71 -6.70 12.61
CA LEU A 188 4.67 -5.76 12.14
C LEU A 188 3.56 -5.51 13.14
N ALA A 189 3.27 -6.45 14.04
CA ALA A 189 2.30 -6.27 15.12
C ALA A 189 2.76 -5.22 16.12
N LEU A 190 4.07 -5.16 16.41
CA LEU A 190 4.67 -4.22 17.34
C LEU A 190 5.15 -2.93 16.65
N VAL A 191 5.70 -3.04 15.44
CA VAL A 191 6.28 -1.95 14.66
C VAL A 191 5.58 -1.87 13.29
N PRO A 192 4.40 -1.24 13.22
CA PRO A 192 3.53 -1.27 12.05
C PRO A 192 4.04 -0.35 10.91
N ILE A 193 5.24 -0.60 10.41
CA ILE A 193 5.84 0.13 9.30
C ILE A 193 5.11 -0.16 7.97
N ARG A 194 5.34 0.70 6.98
CA ARG A 194 4.75 0.48 5.66
C ARG A 194 5.40 -0.72 4.97
N ARG A 195 4.59 -1.50 4.24
CA ARG A 195 5.05 -2.68 3.48
C ARG A 195 6.26 -2.40 2.58
N ARG A 196 6.38 -1.18 2.04
CA ARG A 196 7.55 -0.80 1.25
C ARG A 196 8.81 -0.79 2.11
N ASN A 197 8.77 -0.11 3.25
CA ASN A 197 9.89 -0.07 4.18
C ASN A 197 10.28 -1.47 4.67
N LEU A 198 9.27 -2.31 4.96
CA LEU A 198 9.53 -3.70 5.34
C LEU A 198 10.26 -4.50 4.25
N ALA A 199 9.89 -4.32 2.97
CA ALA A 199 10.55 -5.01 1.86
C ALA A 199 11.94 -4.45 1.52
N ASP A 200 12.14 -3.16 1.77
CA ASP A 200 13.39 -2.46 1.50
C ASP A 200 14.37 -2.54 2.70
N PHE A 201 14.07 -3.35 3.72
CA PHE A 201 14.85 -3.49 4.94
C PHE A 201 16.23 -4.13 4.69
N LYS A 202 17.29 -3.46 5.11
CA LYS A 202 18.68 -3.85 4.88
C LYS A 202 19.48 -3.91 6.17
N LEU A 203 20.27 -4.98 6.31
CA LEU A 203 21.23 -5.16 7.39
C LEU A 203 22.35 -4.10 7.29
N GLY A 204 22.76 -3.56 8.41
CA GLY A 204 23.80 -2.52 8.49
C GLY A 204 23.39 -1.15 7.97
N ARG A 205 22.18 -1.02 7.37
CA ARG A 205 21.66 0.26 6.88
C ARG A 205 20.36 0.67 7.56
N ASN A 206 19.34 -0.18 7.49
CA ASN A 206 18.03 0.07 8.10
C ASN A 206 17.90 -0.65 9.45
N LEU A 207 18.70 -1.68 9.69
CA LEU A 207 18.88 -2.33 10.95
C LEU A 207 20.33 -2.08 11.39
N ILE A 208 20.49 -1.26 12.42
CA ILE A 208 21.80 -0.77 12.89
C ILE A 208 22.00 -1.27 14.31
N ASP A 209 23.11 -1.98 14.54
CA ASP A 209 23.55 -2.39 15.88
C ASP A 209 24.45 -1.30 16.45
N LEU A 210 24.03 -0.73 17.58
CA LEU A 210 24.78 0.30 18.33
C LEU A 210 25.38 -0.25 19.64
N SER A 211 25.76 -1.52 19.69
CA SER A 211 26.40 -2.19 20.82
C SER A 211 25.55 -2.35 22.09
N GLN A 212 24.47 -1.63 22.23
CA GLN A 212 23.49 -1.74 23.32
C GLN A 212 22.04 -1.75 22.84
N ASN A 213 21.76 -1.16 21.66
CA ASN A 213 20.41 -1.05 21.11
C ASN A 213 20.42 -1.35 19.62
N LEU A 214 19.47 -2.16 19.20
CA LEU A 214 19.24 -2.45 17.79
C LEU A 214 18.19 -1.46 17.25
N LEU A 215 18.59 -0.63 16.28
CA LEU A 215 17.75 0.43 15.74
C LEU A 215 17.23 0.12 14.34
N VAL A 216 15.96 0.47 14.11
CA VAL A 216 15.31 0.50 12.81
C VAL A 216 15.31 1.94 12.30
N VAL A 217 16.06 2.22 11.24
CA VAL A 217 16.24 3.58 10.72
C VAL A 217 15.83 3.64 9.24
N PHE A 218 14.95 4.58 8.90
CA PHE A 218 14.63 4.93 7.52
C PHE A 218 14.76 6.44 7.34
N THR A 219 15.50 6.85 6.34
CA THR A 219 15.67 8.26 5.98
C THR A 219 14.38 8.84 5.39
N GLU A 220 14.27 10.17 5.32
CA GLU A 220 13.12 10.86 4.70
C GLU A 220 12.85 10.42 3.27
N SER A 221 13.87 10.18 2.48
CA SER A 221 13.75 9.72 1.08
C SER A 221 13.21 8.30 0.95
N GLU A 222 13.39 7.47 1.97
CA GLU A 222 12.91 6.08 2.01
C GLU A 222 11.46 5.99 2.49
N THR A 223 10.93 7.03 3.12
CA THR A 223 9.56 7.04 3.61
C THR A 223 8.61 7.73 2.62
N LYS A 224 7.35 7.29 2.58
CA LYS A 224 6.33 7.91 1.72
C LYS A 224 5.94 9.33 2.18
N THR A 225 6.10 9.61 3.46
CA THR A 225 5.70 10.87 4.10
C THR A 225 6.83 11.87 4.16
N HIS A 226 8.02 11.52 3.66
CA HIS A 226 9.23 12.34 3.78
C HIS A 226 9.50 12.76 5.22
N THR A 227 9.34 11.82 6.15
CA THR A 227 9.66 11.97 7.56
C THR A 227 10.55 10.79 7.93
N ALA A 228 11.72 11.05 8.47
CA ALA A 228 12.59 10.00 8.95
C ALA A 228 11.88 9.15 10.01
N LEU A 229 12.22 7.88 10.08
CA LEU A 229 11.72 6.95 11.07
C LEU A 229 12.90 6.33 11.79
N GLU A 230 12.93 6.47 13.10
CA GLU A 230 13.90 5.85 13.99
C GLU A 230 13.16 5.21 15.15
N ILE A 231 13.27 3.91 15.31
CA ILE A 231 12.57 3.12 16.33
C ILE A 231 13.51 2.04 16.81
N GLU A 232 13.54 1.77 18.11
CA GLU A 232 14.23 0.61 18.65
C GLU A 232 13.58 -0.69 18.18
N TRP A 233 14.40 -1.69 17.87
CA TRP A 233 13.90 -3.03 17.62
C TRP A 233 13.29 -3.57 18.92
N PRO A 234 12.08 -4.17 18.90
CA PRO A 234 11.47 -4.68 20.12
C PRO A 234 12.36 -5.71 20.83
N GLU A 235 12.62 -5.48 22.11
CA GLU A 235 13.52 -6.31 22.93
C GLU A 235 13.12 -7.80 22.86
N CYS A 236 11.82 -8.09 22.96
CA CYS A 236 11.28 -9.45 22.88
C CYS A 236 11.48 -10.15 21.52
N LEU A 237 11.94 -9.43 20.50
CA LEU A 237 12.24 -9.95 19.17
C LEU A 237 13.73 -9.93 18.83
N ILE A 238 14.62 -9.59 19.76
CA ILE A 238 16.08 -9.62 19.55
C ILE A 238 16.54 -11.07 19.34
N GLU A 239 16.28 -11.94 20.30
CA GLU A 239 16.62 -13.37 20.22
C GLU A 239 16.00 -14.05 18.99
N PRO A 240 14.69 -13.88 18.68
CA PRO A 240 14.11 -14.37 17.42
C PRO A 240 14.79 -13.83 16.15
N LEU A 241 15.25 -12.60 16.16
CA LEU A 241 15.96 -12.04 15.01
C LEU A 241 17.34 -12.69 14.85
N GLU A 242 18.08 -12.85 15.93
CA GLU A 242 19.39 -13.52 15.94
C GLU A 242 19.27 -14.96 15.43
N GLU A 243 18.28 -15.70 15.92
CA GLU A 243 18.01 -17.06 15.47
C GLU A 243 17.68 -17.08 13.95
N TYR A 244 16.87 -16.12 13.48
CA TYR A 244 16.62 -16.00 12.06
C TYR A 244 17.89 -15.76 11.26
N LEU A 245 18.73 -14.83 11.70
CA LEU A 245 19.96 -14.43 11.01
C LEU A 245 21.00 -15.55 10.99
N LEU A 246 21.14 -16.28 12.10
CA LEU A 246 22.17 -17.31 12.25
C LEU A 246 21.75 -18.68 11.73
N THR A 247 20.46 -19.03 11.84
CA THR A 247 19.98 -20.39 11.52
C THR A 247 19.17 -20.44 10.24
N TYR A 248 18.15 -19.61 10.11
CA TYR A 248 17.15 -19.77 9.04
C TYR A 248 17.48 -18.96 7.79
N ARG A 249 18.01 -17.75 7.92
CA ARG A 249 18.36 -16.90 6.79
C ARG A 249 19.44 -17.54 5.89
N PRO A 250 20.53 -18.16 6.42
CA PRO A 250 21.52 -18.84 5.60
C PRO A 250 20.95 -20.00 4.78
N ILE A 251 19.94 -20.72 5.30
CA ILE A 251 19.26 -21.78 4.55
C ILE A 251 18.56 -21.24 3.30
N LEU A 252 17.93 -20.07 3.42
CA LEU A 252 17.30 -19.41 2.28
C LEU A 252 18.34 -18.84 1.32
N GLU A 253 19.38 -18.21 1.84
CA GLU A 253 20.46 -17.60 1.06
C GLU A 253 21.19 -18.62 0.19
N ALA A 254 21.46 -19.81 0.71
CA ALA A 254 22.09 -20.91 -0.03
C ALA A 254 21.27 -21.40 -1.23
N ARG A 255 20.00 -21.01 -1.35
CA ARG A 255 19.13 -21.33 -2.49
C ARG A 255 19.20 -20.32 -3.63
N CYS A 256 19.97 -19.24 -3.47
CA CYS A 256 20.09 -18.22 -4.49
C CYS A 256 20.82 -18.78 -5.74
N GLY A 257 20.06 -19.07 -6.78
CA GLY A 257 20.59 -19.53 -8.06
C GLY A 257 21.16 -18.38 -8.90
N ARG A 258 22.00 -18.71 -9.88
CA ARG A 258 22.66 -17.74 -10.80
C ARG A 258 21.70 -16.78 -11.50
N TRP A 259 20.44 -17.14 -11.62
CA TRP A 259 19.40 -16.35 -12.29
C TRP A 259 18.61 -15.42 -11.33
N HIS A 260 18.89 -15.49 -10.06
CA HIS A 260 18.22 -14.67 -9.05
C HIS A 260 19.13 -13.53 -8.61
N LYS A 261 18.50 -12.42 -8.23
CA LYS A 261 19.24 -11.32 -7.63
C LYS A 261 19.82 -11.79 -6.30
N PRO A 262 21.13 -11.61 -6.05
CA PRO A 262 21.72 -11.92 -4.75
C PRO A 262 20.98 -11.24 -3.61
N ALA A 263 21.05 -11.85 -2.44
CA ALA A 263 20.44 -11.34 -1.22
C ALA A 263 21.00 -9.96 -0.82
N ASP A 264 22.26 -9.68 -1.22
CA ASP A 264 23.03 -8.56 -0.73
C ASP A 264 22.88 -8.45 0.80
N ASP A 265 22.50 -7.27 1.28
CA ASP A 265 22.19 -6.94 2.65
C ASP A 265 20.70 -7.03 3.02
N ALA A 266 19.85 -7.59 2.15
CA ALA A 266 18.40 -7.70 2.43
C ALA A 266 18.12 -8.55 3.68
N LEU A 267 17.33 -8.02 4.61
CA LEU A 267 16.93 -8.75 5.82
C LEU A 267 16.02 -9.94 5.45
N TRP A 268 14.99 -9.70 4.62
CA TRP A 268 13.99 -10.70 4.29
C TRP A 268 14.27 -11.38 2.96
N LEU A 269 14.44 -12.70 2.98
CA LEU A 269 14.71 -13.50 1.78
C LEU A 269 13.50 -14.32 1.37
N SER A 270 13.29 -14.43 0.06
CA SER A 270 12.31 -15.32 -0.57
C SER A 270 12.74 -16.79 -0.45
N LYS A 271 11.84 -17.70 -0.85
CA LYS A 271 12.12 -19.15 -0.90
C LYS A 271 13.28 -19.55 -1.83
N ASP A 272 13.62 -18.70 -2.76
CA ASP A 272 14.69 -18.86 -3.76
C ASP A 272 15.97 -18.08 -3.41
N GLY A 273 16.04 -17.52 -2.19
CA GLY A 273 17.19 -16.78 -1.70
C GLY A 273 17.30 -15.34 -2.19
N SER A 274 16.41 -14.90 -3.08
CA SER A 274 16.38 -13.49 -3.51
C SER A 274 15.72 -12.58 -2.45
N PRO A 275 15.98 -11.26 -2.45
CA PRO A 275 15.26 -10.32 -1.60
C PRO A 275 13.75 -10.41 -1.79
N MET A 276 13.00 -10.40 -0.69
CA MET A 276 11.54 -10.42 -0.76
C MET A 276 10.99 -9.14 -1.37
N THR A 277 10.14 -9.29 -2.36
CA THR A 277 9.38 -8.16 -2.92
C THR A 277 8.23 -7.76 -2.00
N GLN A 278 7.73 -6.53 -2.15
CA GLN A 278 6.52 -6.07 -1.44
C GLN A 278 5.31 -7.00 -1.68
N MET A 279 5.22 -7.63 -2.85
CA MET A 279 4.13 -8.56 -3.15
C MET A 279 4.35 -9.90 -2.47
N ALA A 280 5.58 -10.42 -2.43
CA ALA A 280 5.90 -11.64 -1.72
C ALA A 280 5.55 -11.54 -0.22
N ILE A 281 5.93 -10.43 0.44
CA ILE A 281 5.54 -10.16 1.84
C ILE A 281 4.01 -10.10 1.99
N TYR A 282 3.33 -9.38 1.10
CA TYR A 282 1.87 -9.28 1.10
C TYR A 282 1.20 -10.66 1.00
N ASP A 283 1.65 -11.51 0.10
CA ASP A 283 1.06 -12.83 -0.13
C ASP A 283 1.34 -13.77 1.06
N ARG A 284 2.54 -13.69 1.67
CA ARG A 284 2.88 -14.50 2.84
C ARG A 284 2.03 -14.13 4.05
N ILE A 285 1.90 -12.85 4.39
CA ILE A 285 1.05 -12.40 5.50
C ILE A 285 -0.40 -12.84 5.27
N ARG A 286 -0.93 -12.65 4.07
CA ARG A 286 -2.31 -13.08 3.74
C ARG A 286 -2.51 -14.58 3.89
N LEU A 287 -1.54 -15.37 3.46
CA LEU A 287 -1.59 -16.82 3.60
C LEU A 287 -1.67 -17.23 5.07
N ARG A 288 -0.75 -16.72 5.91
CA ARG A 288 -0.66 -17.09 7.33
C ARG A 288 -1.89 -16.66 8.12
N THR A 289 -2.33 -15.42 7.92
CA THR A 289 -3.53 -14.91 8.59
C THR A 289 -4.81 -15.62 8.13
N LYS A 290 -4.90 -16.00 6.85
CA LYS A 290 -6.04 -16.80 6.37
C LYS A 290 -6.10 -18.17 7.02
N VAL A 291 -4.96 -18.83 7.18
CA VAL A 291 -4.89 -20.14 7.86
C VAL A 291 -5.32 -20.02 9.32
N LYS A 292 -4.83 -19.02 10.06
CA LYS A 292 -5.13 -18.85 11.49
C LYS A 292 -6.55 -18.34 11.74
N PHE A 293 -6.96 -17.30 11.04
CA PHE A 293 -8.19 -16.54 11.34
C PHE A 293 -9.34 -16.80 10.35
N GLY A 294 -9.14 -17.64 9.33
CA GLY A 294 -10.11 -17.83 8.24
C GLY A 294 -10.18 -16.67 7.26
N VAL A 295 -9.56 -15.53 7.57
CA VAL A 295 -9.59 -14.28 6.79
C VAL A 295 -8.19 -13.82 6.44
N ALA A 296 -7.98 -13.50 5.14
CA ALA A 296 -6.69 -13.02 4.66
C ALA A 296 -6.51 -11.53 4.97
N LEU A 297 -5.71 -11.20 5.97
CA LEU A 297 -5.39 -9.82 6.33
C LEU A 297 -4.28 -9.27 5.44
N ASN A 298 -4.40 -8.02 5.03
CA ASN A 298 -3.33 -7.35 4.33
C ASN A 298 -2.42 -6.57 5.32
N PRO A 299 -1.13 -6.32 4.97
CA PRO A 299 -0.20 -5.63 5.88
C PRO A 299 -0.65 -4.24 6.34
N HIS A 300 -1.57 -3.60 5.61
CA HIS A 300 -2.08 -2.29 6.03
C HIS A 300 -3.00 -2.40 7.26
N LEU A 301 -3.67 -3.55 7.44
CA LEU A 301 -4.52 -3.79 8.60
C LEU A 301 -3.73 -3.87 9.91
N PHE A 302 -2.44 -4.20 9.88
CA PHE A 302 -1.58 -4.12 11.06
C PHE A 302 -1.48 -2.69 11.62
N ARG A 303 -1.53 -1.70 10.74
CA ARG A 303 -1.55 -0.28 11.13
C ARG A 303 -2.90 0.13 11.72
N ASP A 304 -3.98 -0.40 11.14
CA ASP A 304 -5.33 -0.24 11.69
C ASP A 304 -5.44 -0.98 13.04
N ALA A 305 -4.84 -2.18 13.16
CA ALA A 305 -4.74 -2.95 14.40
C ALA A 305 -4.01 -2.17 15.50
N ALA A 306 -2.81 -1.67 15.22
CA ALA A 306 -2.04 -0.88 16.19
C ALA A 306 -2.79 0.37 16.66
N ALA A 307 -3.45 1.10 15.73
CA ALA A 307 -4.26 2.27 16.11
C ALA A 307 -5.46 1.88 16.98
N THR A 308 -6.11 0.74 16.70
CA THR A 308 -7.25 0.25 17.45
C THR A 308 -6.82 -0.27 18.84
N THR A 309 -5.76 -1.08 18.90
CA THR A 309 -5.19 -1.61 20.15
C THR A 309 -4.77 -0.46 21.08
N MET A 310 -4.06 0.54 20.56
CA MET A 310 -3.67 1.73 21.33
C MET A 310 -4.88 2.48 21.86
N ALA A 311 -5.92 2.62 21.04
CA ALA A 311 -7.15 3.31 21.47
C ALA A 311 -7.92 2.54 22.53
N ILE A 312 -7.81 1.23 22.60
CA ILE A 312 -8.45 0.38 23.64
C ILE A 312 -7.61 0.35 24.92
N ILE A 313 -6.31 0.09 24.80
CA ILE A 313 -5.42 -0.11 25.95
C ILE A 313 -5.10 1.23 26.65
N ASP A 314 -4.86 2.28 25.86
CA ASP A 314 -4.45 3.59 26.38
C ASP A 314 -5.15 4.74 25.65
N PRO A 315 -6.44 4.95 25.93
CA PRO A 315 -7.22 6.01 25.29
C PRO A 315 -6.67 7.43 25.54
N ALA A 316 -5.97 7.64 26.65
CA ALA A 316 -5.39 8.94 27.00
C ALA A 316 -4.23 9.32 26.05
N HIS A 317 -3.45 8.35 25.63
CA HIS A 317 -2.28 8.54 24.79
C HIS A 317 -2.50 8.12 23.33
N VAL A 318 -3.72 7.90 22.89
CA VAL A 318 -4.06 7.53 21.50
C VAL A 318 -3.44 8.47 20.45
N ARG A 319 -3.17 9.74 20.81
CA ARG A 319 -2.48 10.71 19.95
C ARG A 319 -1.06 10.28 19.58
N LEU A 320 -0.40 9.48 20.42
CA LEU A 320 0.95 8.94 20.16
C LEU A 320 0.94 7.89 19.04
N ALA A 321 -0.23 7.29 18.74
CA ALA A 321 -0.34 6.40 17.59
C ALA A 321 -0.10 7.10 16.25
N ALA A 322 -0.37 8.40 16.14
CA ALA A 322 -0.17 9.13 14.89
C ALA A 322 1.32 9.22 14.46
N PRO A 323 2.28 9.60 15.31
CA PRO A 323 3.70 9.53 15.01
C PRO A 323 4.19 8.10 14.74
N LEU A 324 3.82 7.13 15.58
CA LEU A 324 4.17 5.71 15.41
C LEU A 324 3.75 5.19 14.03
N LEU A 325 2.58 5.59 13.57
CA LEU A 325 2.05 5.25 12.26
C LEU A 325 2.57 6.17 11.14
N GLY A 326 3.33 7.21 11.45
CA GLY A 326 3.77 8.22 10.48
C GLY A 326 2.58 8.85 9.75
N HIS A 327 1.48 9.17 10.45
CA HIS A 327 0.35 9.90 9.92
C HIS A 327 0.64 11.40 9.98
N ARG A 328 0.41 12.11 8.87
CA ARG A 328 0.55 13.58 8.83
C ARG A 328 -0.56 14.32 9.57
N SER A 329 -1.69 13.67 9.82
CA SER A 329 -2.85 14.25 10.48
C SER A 329 -3.47 13.26 11.44
N PHE A 330 -3.92 13.76 12.58
CA PHE A 330 -4.60 12.98 13.61
C PHE A 330 -5.96 12.43 13.13
N SER A 331 -6.59 13.05 12.13
CA SER A 331 -7.94 12.67 11.65
C SER A 331 -8.06 11.20 11.24
N THR A 332 -6.97 10.57 10.82
CA THR A 332 -6.95 9.13 10.50
C THR A 332 -6.94 8.27 11.79
N THR A 333 -6.20 8.70 12.79
CA THR A 333 -6.12 8.03 14.11
C THR A 333 -7.41 8.25 14.94
N GLU A 334 -8.01 9.43 14.83
CA GLU A 334 -9.24 9.82 15.51
C GLU A 334 -10.43 8.90 15.20
N LYS A 335 -10.51 8.40 13.96
CA LYS A 335 -11.55 7.43 13.59
C LYS A 335 -11.45 6.11 14.38
N HIS A 336 -10.25 5.67 14.66
CA HIS A 336 -10.00 4.48 15.50
C HIS A 336 -10.31 4.76 16.96
N TYR A 337 -9.97 5.95 17.44
CA TYR A 337 -10.29 6.40 18.79
C TYR A 337 -11.80 6.46 19.06
N GLN A 338 -12.56 7.07 18.15
CA GLN A 338 -14.03 7.13 18.26
C GLN A 338 -14.67 5.74 18.23
N GLN A 339 -14.11 4.82 17.41
CA GLN A 339 -14.59 3.44 17.36
C GLN A 339 -14.31 2.68 18.67
N ALA A 340 -13.12 2.85 19.27
CA ALA A 340 -12.77 2.26 20.55
C ALA A 340 -13.68 2.78 21.66
N LYS A 341 -13.91 4.10 21.75
CA LYS A 341 -14.86 4.69 22.70
C LYS A 341 -16.29 4.16 22.55
N THR A 342 -16.73 3.92 21.32
CA THR A 342 -18.05 3.32 21.08
C THR A 342 -18.13 1.91 21.61
N HIS A 343 -17.05 1.14 21.49
CA HIS A 343 -16.97 -0.22 22.01
C HIS A 343 -16.96 -0.24 23.55
N GLU A 344 -16.14 0.60 24.19
CA GLU A 344 -16.12 0.77 25.64
C GLU A 344 -17.48 1.22 26.19
N ALA A 345 -18.11 2.22 25.55
CA ALA A 345 -19.43 2.68 25.93
C ALA A 345 -20.49 1.57 25.80
N HIS A 346 -20.39 0.73 24.78
CA HIS A 346 -21.30 -0.40 24.60
C HIS A 346 -21.06 -1.49 25.65
N GLN A 347 -19.81 -1.82 25.99
CA GLN A 347 -19.50 -2.75 27.09
C GLN A 347 -20.01 -2.21 28.44
N ALA A 348 -19.70 -0.96 28.76
CA ALA A 348 -20.18 -0.33 29.95
C ALA A 348 -21.73 -0.27 30.04
N TYR A 349 -22.39 -0.08 28.89
CA TYR A 349 -23.85 -0.13 28.79
C TYR A 349 -24.37 -1.56 29.04
N ILE A 350 -23.77 -2.58 28.49
CA ILE A 350 -24.12 -3.99 28.74
C ILE A 350 -23.91 -4.34 30.21
N GLU A 351 -22.78 -3.96 30.82
CA GLU A 351 -22.50 -4.15 32.23
C GLU A 351 -23.51 -3.41 33.11
N ALA A 352 -23.89 -2.19 32.74
CA ALA A 352 -24.91 -1.43 33.48
C ALA A 352 -26.32 -2.06 33.42
N ILE A 353 -26.65 -2.74 32.32
CA ILE A 353 -27.94 -3.44 32.17
C ILE A 353 -27.92 -4.78 32.90
N PHE A 354 -26.86 -5.58 32.70
CA PHE A 354 -26.80 -6.94 33.22
C PHE A 354 -26.11 -7.06 34.58
N GLY A 355 -25.22 -6.10 34.96
CA GLY A 355 -24.58 -6.05 36.28
C GLY A 355 -25.48 -5.59 37.44
N LYS A 356 -26.77 -5.21 37.20
CA LYS A 356 -27.75 -4.90 38.22
C LYS A 356 -28.52 -6.11 38.72
N GLY A 357 -28.17 -7.35 38.25
CA GLY A 357 -28.87 -8.58 38.59
C GLY A 357 -28.41 -9.30 39.85
N ASP A 358 -27.27 -8.97 40.45
CA ASP A 358 -26.74 -9.65 41.62
C ASP A 358 -26.47 -8.72 42.80
N LYS A 359 -27.51 -8.09 43.27
CA LYS A 359 -27.58 -7.50 44.62
C LYS A 359 -29.01 -7.58 45.13
N GLU A 360 -29.37 -8.76 45.60
CA GLU A 360 -30.36 -9.00 46.68
C GLU A 360 -29.96 -10.28 47.43
#